data_0c850658cd71f70bec9358abf2d0b8ef
#
_entry.id   0c850658cd71f70bec9358abf2d0b8ef
#
_cell.length_a   1.000
_cell.length_b   1.000
_cell.length_c   1.000
_cell.angle_alpha   90.00
_cell.angle_beta   90.00
_cell.angle_gamma   90.00
#
_symmetry.space_group_name_H-M   'P 1'
#
loop_
_entity.id
_entity.type
_entity.pdbx_description
1 polymer ?
#
loop_
_entity_poly.entity_id
_entity_poly.type
_entity_poly.pdbx_seq_one_letter_code
_entity_poly.pdbx_strand_id
1 'polypeptide(L)'
;MYIYRIQAALKEYYLEIDEAHALAFQTKYYVYQQDITTSNAIKDILDLLKDNHIGIGIITNGPACHQMEKLRRLKMSNWVALEDIYISSVVGYSKPDPQIFNLITDKDCIYVGDSYENDVIGAKNANWKCIWLNKKGLKAMDIKPD
;
A
#
# COMPACT_ATOMS: atom_id res chain seq x y z
N MET A 1 5.14 -20.19 -8.79
CA MET A 1 4.67 -19.89 -7.42
C MET A 1 3.36 -19.08 -7.37
N TYR A 2 3.03 -18.22 -8.33
CA TYR A 2 1.78 -17.43 -8.35
C TYR A 2 0.54 -18.21 -8.83
N ILE A 3 0.72 -19.23 -9.66
CA ILE A 3 -0.36 -20.07 -10.21
C ILE A 3 -1.15 -20.76 -9.08
N TYR A 4 -0.46 -21.30 -8.09
CA TYR A 4 -1.09 -21.98 -6.96
C TYR A 4 -1.95 -21.05 -6.07
N ARG A 5 -1.68 -19.76 -6.07
CA ARG A 5 -2.46 -18.79 -5.26
C ARG A 5 -3.86 -18.60 -5.82
N ILE A 6 -4.02 -18.50 -7.15
CA ILE A 6 -5.35 -18.37 -7.76
C ILE A 6 -6.14 -19.67 -7.67
N GLN A 7 -5.48 -20.81 -7.85
CA GLN A 7 -6.12 -22.11 -7.68
C GLN A 7 -6.59 -22.31 -6.23
N ALA A 8 -5.76 -21.95 -5.24
CA ALA A 8 -6.12 -22.02 -3.82
C ALA A 8 -7.29 -21.09 -3.48
N ALA A 9 -7.27 -19.85 -3.96
CA ALA A 9 -8.35 -18.90 -3.73
C ALA A 9 -9.67 -19.36 -4.35
N LEU A 10 -9.66 -19.95 -5.54
CA LEU A 10 -10.87 -20.45 -6.21
C LEU A 10 -11.44 -21.68 -5.52
N LYS A 11 -10.61 -22.52 -4.90
CA LYS A 11 -11.07 -23.67 -4.12
C LYS A 11 -11.97 -23.28 -2.94
N GLU A 12 -11.74 -22.13 -2.33
CA GLU A 12 -12.61 -21.59 -1.27
C GLU A 12 -14.05 -21.33 -1.76
N TYR A 13 -14.22 -21.16 -3.07
CA TYR A 13 -15.52 -20.94 -3.73
C TYR A 13 -16.00 -22.20 -4.49
N TYR A 14 -15.39 -23.38 -4.23
CA TYR A 14 -15.69 -24.64 -4.92
C TYR A 14 -15.48 -24.57 -6.44
N LEU A 15 -14.56 -23.72 -6.89
CA LEU A 15 -14.17 -23.58 -8.28
C LEU A 15 -12.80 -24.18 -8.52
N GLU A 16 -12.68 -24.99 -9.57
CA GLU A 16 -11.41 -25.56 -10.00
C GLU A 16 -11.03 -25.03 -11.39
N ILE A 17 -9.77 -24.66 -11.54
CA ILE A 17 -9.19 -24.31 -12.84
C ILE A 17 -7.91 -25.13 -13.06
N ASP A 18 -7.65 -25.49 -14.29
CA ASP A 18 -6.41 -26.13 -14.67
C ASP A 18 -5.22 -25.14 -14.66
N GLU A 19 -4.04 -25.67 -14.83
CA GLU A 19 -2.80 -24.90 -14.80
C GLU A 19 -2.72 -23.88 -15.96
N ALA A 20 -3.23 -24.23 -17.15
CA ALA A 20 -3.22 -23.36 -18.30
C ALA A 20 -4.10 -22.11 -18.09
N HIS A 21 -5.30 -22.28 -17.53
CA HIS A 21 -6.19 -21.17 -17.18
C HIS A 21 -5.62 -20.33 -16.03
N ALA A 22 -5.00 -20.98 -15.02
CA ALA A 22 -4.35 -20.25 -13.93
C ALA A 22 -3.17 -19.40 -14.44
N LEU A 23 -2.38 -19.93 -15.38
CA LEU A 23 -1.29 -19.19 -16.03
C LEU A 23 -1.82 -18.03 -16.89
N ALA A 24 -2.86 -18.26 -17.67
CA ALA A 24 -3.49 -17.23 -18.50
C ALA A 24 -4.05 -16.09 -17.64
N PHE A 25 -4.70 -16.41 -16.51
CA PHE A 25 -5.16 -15.43 -15.53
C PHE A 25 -3.97 -14.61 -14.97
N GLN A 26 -2.92 -15.29 -14.53
CA GLN A 26 -1.74 -14.63 -13.96
C GLN A 26 -1.06 -13.71 -14.96
N THR A 27 -0.98 -14.12 -16.22
CA THR A 27 -0.41 -13.31 -17.30
C THR A 27 -1.24 -12.04 -17.53
N LYS A 28 -2.57 -12.17 -17.64
CA LYS A 28 -3.47 -11.02 -17.77
C LYS A 28 -3.39 -10.09 -16.57
N TYR A 29 -3.41 -10.66 -15.35
CA TYR A 29 -3.28 -9.88 -14.13
C TYR A 29 -1.97 -9.07 -14.12
N TYR A 30 -0.85 -9.68 -14.52
CA TYR A 30 0.43 -9.00 -14.64
C TYR A 30 0.38 -7.85 -15.66
N VAL A 31 -0.24 -8.07 -16.83
CA VAL A 31 -0.41 -7.02 -17.86
C VAL A 31 -1.24 -5.86 -17.31
N TYR A 32 -2.39 -6.13 -16.69
CA TYR A 32 -3.24 -5.07 -16.11
C TYR A 32 -2.58 -4.32 -14.94
N GLN A 33 -1.71 -4.97 -14.19
CA GLN A 33 -0.91 -4.27 -13.19
C GLN A 33 0.08 -3.25 -13.79
N GLN A 34 0.34 -3.33 -15.11
CA GLN A 34 1.19 -2.37 -15.81
C GLN A 34 0.52 -1.01 -16.00
N ASP A 35 -0.81 -0.97 -16.08
CA ASP A 35 -1.61 0.20 -16.40
C ASP A 35 -2.11 0.98 -15.18
N ILE A 36 -1.40 0.89 -14.05
CA ILE A 36 -1.73 1.67 -12.87
C ILE A 36 -1.34 3.14 -13.06
N THR A 37 -2.28 4.03 -12.76
CA THR A 37 -2.05 5.47 -12.80
C THR A 37 -2.57 6.14 -11.54
N THR A 38 -1.94 7.25 -11.16
CA THR A 38 -2.44 8.11 -10.09
C THR A 38 -3.62 8.93 -10.60
N SER A 39 -4.74 8.92 -9.90
CA SER A 39 -5.91 9.74 -10.26
C SER A 39 -5.58 11.23 -10.17
N ASN A 40 -6.29 12.07 -10.94
CA ASN A 40 -6.06 13.50 -10.92
C ASN A 40 -6.28 14.09 -9.52
N ALA A 41 -7.33 13.68 -8.82
CA ALA A 41 -7.58 14.15 -7.45
C ALA A 41 -6.41 13.87 -6.48
N ILE A 42 -5.75 12.71 -6.60
CA ILE A 42 -4.57 12.41 -5.79
C ILE A 42 -3.37 13.25 -6.23
N LYS A 43 -3.18 13.48 -7.54
CA LYS A 43 -2.11 14.36 -8.02
C LYS A 43 -2.29 15.78 -7.47
N ASP A 44 -3.51 16.32 -7.58
CA ASP A 44 -3.83 17.67 -7.10
C ASP A 44 -3.52 17.81 -5.59
N ILE A 45 -3.83 16.78 -4.79
CA ILE A 45 -3.50 16.75 -3.36
C ILE A 45 -1.98 16.70 -3.14
N LEU A 46 -1.27 15.84 -3.87
CA LEU A 46 0.18 15.71 -3.74
C LEU A 46 0.90 17.00 -4.19
N ASP A 47 0.43 17.64 -5.26
CA ASP A 47 0.94 18.94 -5.70
C ASP A 47 0.69 20.01 -4.64
N LEU A 48 -0.52 20.07 -4.07
CA LEU A 48 -0.85 21.00 -2.99
C LEU A 48 0.05 20.82 -1.77
N LEU A 49 0.31 19.59 -1.35
CA LEU A 49 1.20 19.30 -0.23
C LEU A 49 2.63 19.75 -0.52
N LYS A 50 3.13 19.45 -1.71
CA LYS A 50 4.46 19.85 -2.17
C LYS A 50 4.62 21.37 -2.23
N ASP A 51 3.65 22.07 -2.79
CA ASP A 51 3.66 23.55 -2.92
C ASP A 51 3.62 24.24 -1.55
N ASN A 52 3.03 23.58 -0.55
CA ASN A 52 3.03 24.06 0.84
C ASN A 52 4.21 23.52 1.67
N HIS A 53 5.22 22.92 1.04
CA HIS A 53 6.40 22.35 1.69
C HIS A 53 6.10 21.32 2.79
N ILE A 54 5.01 20.56 2.63
CA ILE A 54 4.66 19.46 3.52
C ILE A 54 5.39 18.20 3.02
N GLY A 55 6.19 17.58 3.89
CA GLY A 55 6.92 16.34 3.57
C GLY A 55 5.96 15.20 3.24
N ILE A 56 6.28 14.42 2.23
CA ILE A 56 5.49 13.28 1.77
C ILE A 56 6.36 12.04 1.78
N GLY A 57 5.95 11.01 2.55
CA GLY A 57 6.62 9.72 2.59
C GLY A 57 5.70 8.55 2.23
N ILE A 58 6.28 7.39 1.96
CA ILE A 58 5.55 6.17 1.63
C ILE A 58 6.01 5.02 2.52
N ILE A 59 5.05 4.34 3.17
CA ILE A 59 5.28 3.09 3.88
C ILE A 59 4.49 1.98 3.17
N THR A 60 5.18 0.95 2.68
CA THR A 60 4.53 -0.12 1.92
C THR A 60 5.05 -1.52 2.28
N ASN A 61 4.12 -2.49 2.38
CA ASN A 61 4.47 -3.89 2.59
C ASN A 61 4.71 -4.60 1.26
N GLY A 62 5.75 -5.41 1.21
CA GLY A 62 6.03 -6.31 0.08
C GLY A 62 7.47 -6.33 -0.38
N PRO A 63 7.79 -7.12 -1.41
CA PRO A 63 9.12 -7.18 -2.00
C PRO A 63 9.53 -5.86 -2.65
N ALA A 64 10.78 -5.42 -2.43
CA ALA A 64 11.29 -4.14 -2.91
C ALA A 64 11.11 -3.94 -4.42
N CYS A 65 11.46 -4.94 -5.23
CA CYS A 65 11.34 -4.86 -6.68
C CYS A 65 9.89 -4.60 -7.15
N HIS A 66 8.91 -5.22 -6.51
CA HIS A 66 7.49 -5.03 -6.84
C HIS A 66 6.98 -3.65 -6.43
N GLN A 67 7.35 -3.20 -5.22
CA GLN A 67 6.90 -1.91 -4.73
C GLN A 67 7.55 -0.76 -5.51
N MET A 68 8.86 -0.81 -5.73
CA MET A 68 9.56 0.21 -6.52
C MET A 68 9.02 0.32 -7.95
N GLU A 69 8.69 -0.82 -8.58
CA GLU A 69 8.10 -0.79 -9.92
C GLU A 69 6.71 -0.13 -9.94
N LYS A 70 5.87 -0.37 -8.91
CA LYS A 70 4.60 0.35 -8.76
C LYS A 70 4.81 1.86 -8.59
N LEU A 71 5.73 2.26 -7.71
CA LEU A 71 6.02 3.67 -7.46
C LEU A 71 6.55 4.37 -8.72
N ARG A 72 7.41 3.68 -9.49
CA ARG A 72 7.92 4.18 -10.77
C ARG A 72 6.77 4.43 -11.76
N ARG A 73 5.83 3.49 -11.91
CA ARG A 73 4.67 3.62 -12.81
C ARG A 73 3.73 4.74 -12.38
N LEU A 74 3.50 4.87 -11.08
CA LEU A 74 2.71 5.95 -10.49
C LEU A 74 3.43 7.31 -10.53
N LYS A 75 4.70 7.34 -10.99
CA LYS A 75 5.56 8.53 -11.05
C LYS A 75 5.71 9.22 -9.68
N MET A 76 5.77 8.43 -8.61
CA MET A 76 5.84 8.96 -7.25
C MET A 76 7.08 9.82 -6.97
N SER A 77 8.16 9.66 -7.73
CA SER A 77 9.35 10.52 -7.68
C SER A 77 9.09 12.00 -7.96
N ASN A 78 7.92 12.37 -8.47
CA ASN A 78 7.53 13.76 -8.62
C ASN A 78 7.25 14.44 -7.26
N TRP A 79 6.91 13.66 -6.23
CA TRP A 79 6.45 14.17 -4.94
C TRP A 79 7.22 13.61 -3.74
N VAL A 80 7.82 12.42 -3.88
CA VAL A 80 8.43 11.69 -2.77
C VAL A 80 9.90 11.43 -3.08
N ALA A 81 10.79 11.80 -2.18
CA ALA A 81 12.20 11.49 -2.26
C ALA A 81 12.45 10.00 -1.98
N LEU A 82 13.53 9.44 -2.50
CA LEU A 82 13.83 8.02 -2.36
C LEU A 82 14.06 7.62 -0.90
N GLU A 83 14.67 8.50 -0.12
CA GLU A 83 14.92 8.36 1.31
C GLU A 83 13.64 8.32 2.16
N ASP A 84 12.52 8.84 1.63
CA ASP A 84 11.21 8.84 2.30
C ASP A 84 10.33 7.65 1.90
N ILE A 85 10.92 6.62 1.27
CA ILE A 85 10.22 5.39 0.87
C ILE A 85 10.66 4.22 1.76
N TYR A 86 9.73 3.74 2.58
CA TYR A 86 9.94 2.65 3.54
C TYR A 86 9.25 1.37 3.04
N ILE A 87 10.02 0.44 2.50
CA ILE A 87 9.51 -0.85 2.00
C ILE A 87 9.84 -1.94 3.00
N SER A 88 8.85 -2.70 3.45
CA SER A 88 8.99 -3.68 4.53
C SER A 88 10.13 -4.69 4.31
N SER A 89 10.33 -5.17 3.09
CA SER A 89 11.41 -6.11 2.78
C SER A 89 12.82 -5.47 2.78
N VAL A 90 12.91 -4.15 2.80
CA VAL A 90 14.18 -3.41 2.88
C VAL A 90 14.49 -3.04 4.32
N VAL A 91 13.48 -2.51 5.03
CA VAL A 91 13.67 -1.99 6.39
C VAL A 91 13.54 -3.06 7.48
N GLY A 92 13.04 -4.26 7.15
CA GLY A 92 12.94 -5.40 8.06
C GLY A 92 11.68 -5.43 8.93
N TYR A 93 10.85 -4.39 8.88
CA TYR A 93 9.57 -4.30 9.60
C TYR A 93 8.41 -4.18 8.63
N SER A 94 7.24 -4.71 8.97
CA SER A 94 6.05 -4.63 8.12
C SER A 94 4.83 -4.15 8.90
N LYS A 95 3.99 -3.34 8.29
CA LYS A 95 2.69 -2.98 8.89
C LYS A 95 1.89 -4.24 9.23
N PRO A 96 1.23 -4.34 10.39
CA PRO A 96 0.95 -3.27 11.34
C PRO A 96 2.00 -3.05 12.46
N ASP A 97 3.21 -3.61 12.35
CA ASP A 97 4.25 -3.40 13.35
C ASP A 97 4.57 -1.90 13.45
N PRO A 98 4.44 -1.27 14.65
CA PRO A 98 4.72 0.15 14.82
C PRO A 98 6.18 0.52 14.53
N GLN A 99 7.10 -0.44 14.52
CA GLN A 99 8.51 -0.17 14.27
C GLN A 99 8.74 0.41 12.87
N ILE A 100 7.94 0.03 11.85
CA ILE A 100 8.10 0.60 10.51
C ILE A 100 7.75 2.09 10.48
N PHE A 101 6.76 2.53 11.28
CA PHE A 101 6.37 3.94 11.41
C PHE A 101 7.41 4.71 12.22
N ASN A 102 8.00 4.09 13.26
CA ASN A 102 9.00 4.69 14.13
C ASN A 102 10.36 4.93 13.44
N LEU A 103 10.57 4.43 12.23
CA LEU A 103 11.73 4.79 11.40
C LEU A 103 11.67 6.25 10.96
N ILE A 104 10.49 6.85 10.94
CA ILE A 104 10.27 8.25 10.59
C ILE A 104 10.31 9.04 11.90
N THR A 105 11.28 9.94 12.01
CA THR A 105 11.54 10.69 13.24
C THR A 105 10.71 11.96 13.43
N ASP A 106 10.02 12.39 12.40
CA ASP A 106 9.12 13.54 12.44
C ASP A 106 7.91 13.26 13.34
N LYS A 107 7.55 14.24 14.18
CA LYS A 107 6.57 14.05 15.25
C LYS A 107 5.12 14.31 14.84
N ASP A 108 4.89 15.08 13.79
CA ASP A 108 3.57 15.53 13.35
C ASP A 108 3.11 14.84 12.07
N CYS A 109 3.34 13.53 11.99
CA CYS A 109 2.94 12.75 10.83
C CYS A 109 1.46 12.35 10.89
N ILE A 110 0.83 12.35 9.71
CA ILE A 110 -0.51 11.80 9.49
C ILE A 110 -0.36 10.67 8.49
N TYR A 111 -0.81 9.47 8.86
CA TYR A 111 -0.84 8.35 7.94
C TYR A 111 -2.16 8.28 7.18
N VAL A 112 -2.10 8.00 5.89
CA VAL A 112 -3.28 7.81 5.05
C VAL A 112 -3.21 6.41 4.44
N GLY A 113 -4.20 5.56 4.72
CA GLY A 113 -4.19 4.18 4.22
C GLY A 113 -5.59 3.59 4.08
N ASP A 114 -5.70 2.43 3.43
CA ASP A 114 -6.97 1.77 3.14
C ASP A 114 -7.19 0.46 3.91
N SER A 115 -6.14 -0.14 4.46
CA SER A 115 -6.23 -1.35 5.26
C SER A 115 -6.44 -1.03 6.73
N TYR A 116 -7.58 -1.44 7.29
CA TYR A 116 -7.81 -1.28 8.73
C TYR A 116 -6.73 -1.97 9.55
N GLU A 117 -6.44 -3.24 9.25
CA GLU A 117 -5.49 -4.05 10.02
C GLU A 117 -4.04 -3.56 9.89
N ASN A 118 -3.61 -3.24 8.67
CA ASN A 118 -2.21 -2.84 8.46
C ASN A 118 -1.98 -1.35 8.73
N ASP A 119 -2.90 -0.50 8.27
CA ASP A 119 -2.67 0.94 8.22
C ASP A 119 -3.20 1.62 9.48
N VAL A 120 -4.49 1.41 9.83
CA VAL A 120 -5.08 2.07 10.99
C VAL A 120 -4.46 1.56 12.27
N ILE A 121 -4.46 0.24 12.48
CA ILE A 121 -3.90 -0.37 13.69
C ILE A 121 -2.39 -0.03 13.79
N GLY A 122 -1.64 -0.16 12.71
CA GLY A 122 -0.20 0.11 12.70
C GLY A 122 0.14 1.55 13.06
N ALA A 123 -0.52 2.52 12.42
CA ALA A 123 -0.31 3.95 12.68
C ALA A 123 -0.70 4.33 14.11
N LYS A 124 -1.85 3.83 14.59
CA LYS A 124 -2.31 4.12 15.97
C LYS A 124 -1.40 3.49 17.04
N ASN A 125 -0.89 2.28 16.80
CA ASN A 125 0.10 1.65 17.69
C ASN A 125 1.45 2.41 17.71
N ALA A 126 1.76 3.15 16.65
CA ALA A 126 2.91 4.06 16.61
C ALA A 126 2.59 5.47 17.14
N ASN A 127 1.40 5.70 17.69
CA ASN A 127 0.88 6.99 18.16
C ASN A 127 0.75 8.05 17.04
N TRP A 128 0.57 7.63 15.79
CA TRP A 128 0.31 8.54 14.69
C TRP A 128 -1.18 8.83 14.53
N LYS A 129 -1.52 9.99 13.96
CA LYS A 129 -2.83 10.25 13.40
C LYS A 129 -3.02 9.42 12.13
N CYS A 130 -4.25 8.94 11.89
CA CYS A 130 -4.54 8.08 10.75
C CYS A 130 -5.86 8.45 10.08
N ILE A 131 -5.81 8.74 8.79
CA ILE A 131 -6.98 8.88 7.93
C ILE A 131 -7.23 7.55 7.23
N TRP A 132 -8.38 6.94 7.47
CA TRP A 132 -8.76 5.68 6.86
C TRP A 132 -9.57 5.87 5.58
N LEU A 133 -9.00 5.50 4.43
CA LEU A 133 -9.69 5.51 3.13
C LEU A 133 -10.63 4.31 3.00
N ASN A 134 -11.71 4.31 3.77
CA ASN A 134 -12.65 3.21 3.90
C ASN A 134 -13.66 3.13 2.74
N LYS A 135 -13.20 2.81 1.54
CA LYS A 135 -14.06 2.67 0.36
C LYS A 135 -15.07 1.52 0.44
N LYS A 136 -14.82 0.53 1.30
CA LYS A 136 -15.68 -0.66 1.47
C LYS A 136 -16.75 -0.49 2.53
N GLY A 137 -16.80 0.63 3.25
CA GLY A 137 -17.74 0.87 4.33
C GLY A 137 -17.61 -0.11 5.50
N LEU A 138 -16.40 -0.63 5.76
CA LEU A 138 -16.15 -1.55 6.86
C LEU A 138 -16.35 -0.84 8.21
N LYS A 139 -16.78 -1.58 9.22
CA LYS A 139 -16.86 -1.03 10.58
C LYS A 139 -15.47 -1.07 11.21
N ALA A 140 -15.06 0.05 11.80
CA ALA A 140 -13.90 0.07 12.68
C ALA A 140 -14.20 -0.80 13.91
N MET A 141 -13.22 -1.59 14.33
CA MET A 141 -13.28 -2.35 15.58
C MET A 141 -12.88 -1.45 16.77
N ASP A 142 -12.02 -1.92 17.65
CA ASP A 142 -11.67 -1.21 18.89
C ASP A 142 -10.83 0.06 18.66
N ILE A 143 -9.98 0.05 17.63
CA ILE A 143 -9.08 1.17 17.29
C ILE A 143 -9.75 2.05 16.23
N LYS A 144 -10.03 3.31 16.57
CA LYS A 144 -10.67 4.26 15.65
C LYS A 144 -9.63 5.10 14.92
N PRO A 145 -9.80 5.31 13.60
CA PRO A 145 -9.07 6.36 12.88
C PRO A 145 -9.46 7.75 13.39
N ASP A 146 -8.69 8.75 13.02
CA ASP A 146 -8.98 10.16 13.34
C ASP A 146 -10.03 10.76 12.44
#